data_c3fe7d43d8d576100ce2d64bb3c2bb0d
#
_entry.id   c3fe7d43d8d576100ce2d64bb3c2bb0d
#
_cell.length_a   1.000
_cell.length_b   1.000
_cell.length_c   1.000
_cell.angle_alpha   90.00
_cell.angle_beta   90.00
_cell.angle_gamma   90.00
#
_symmetry.space_group_name_H-M   'P 1'
#
loop_
_entity.id
_entity.type
_entity.pdbx_description
1 polymer ?
#
loop_
_entity_poly.entity_id
_entity_poly.type
_entity_poly.pdbx_seq_one_letter_code
_entity_poly.pdbx_strand_id
1 'polypeptide(L)'
;MDFCIVPTVSFQLLYVWFVIDHGRRRLIHFNVTMNPSARWVIQQLREAFPSDRAPRFLLLDRDSIFSAEVMAAIRGFGIDPVRTAYRSPWQNAIAERWVGTCRRELLDHVIVFGERHLRRLLADYVAYYNAERVHTRLGDSPEGRPIETRPSPTARVVSLPRAGGLHHRYVWAKAA
;
A
#
# COMPACT_ATOMS: atom_id res chain seq x y z
N MET A 1 -2.55 6.55 7.50
CA MET A 1 -2.57 6.96 6.09
C MET A 1 -1.48 7.98 5.83
N ASP A 2 -1.05 8.10 4.58
CA ASP A 2 0.04 8.99 4.20
C ASP A 2 0.05 9.23 2.69
N PHE A 3 0.93 10.13 2.23
CA PHE A 3 1.24 10.37 0.83
C PHE A 3 2.67 9.98 0.48
N CYS A 4 2.86 9.51 -0.75
CA CYS A 4 4.16 9.33 -1.37
C CYS A 4 4.18 10.09 -2.70
N ILE A 5 5.25 10.83 -2.97
CA ILE A 5 5.42 11.58 -4.23
C ILE A 5 6.30 10.78 -5.18
N VAL A 6 5.84 10.65 -6.44
CA VAL A 6 6.53 9.93 -7.51
C VAL A 6 6.65 10.85 -8.74
N PRO A 7 7.86 11.18 -9.18
CA PRO A 7 8.04 11.95 -10.40
C PRO A 7 7.82 11.08 -11.64
N THR A 8 7.26 11.69 -12.69
CA THR A 8 7.15 11.06 -14.02
C THR A 8 8.38 11.35 -14.87
N VAL A 9 8.49 10.70 -16.02
CA VAL A 9 9.52 10.97 -17.05
C VAL A 9 9.52 12.44 -17.53
N SER A 10 8.37 13.11 -17.47
CA SER A 10 8.21 14.54 -17.80
C SER A 10 8.34 15.45 -16.57
N PHE A 11 8.86 14.97 -15.45
CA PHE A 11 9.02 15.69 -14.19
C PHE A 11 7.72 16.18 -13.56
N GLN A 12 6.56 15.70 -13.99
CA GLN A 12 5.31 15.94 -13.29
C GLN A 12 5.28 15.12 -11.99
N LEU A 13 4.78 15.71 -10.91
CA LEU A 13 4.67 15.04 -9.63
C LEU A 13 3.32 14.34 -9.51
N LEU A 14 3.36 13.06 -9.23
CA LEU A 14 2.19 12.25 -8.88
C LEU A 14 2.17 12.00 -7.38
N TYR A 15 1.00 12.14 -6.79
CA TYR A 15 0.76 11.89 -5.38
C TYR A 15 0.06 10.54 -5.24
N VAL A 16 0.69 9.64 -4.52
CA VAL A 16 0.13 8.34 -4.16
C VAL A 16 -0.37 8.44 -2.72
N TRP A 17 -1.68 8.49 -2.53
CA TRP A 17 -2.29 8.37 -1.22
C TRP A 17 -2.52 6.91 -0.89
N PHE A 18 -2.31 6.53 0.38
CA PHE A 18 -2.54 5.17 0.81
C PHE A 18 -2.94 5.05 2.28
N VAL A 19 -3.60 3.94 2.59
CA VAL A 19 -3.93 3.51 3.93
C VAL A 19 -3.33 2.14 4.19
N ILE A 20 -2.63 2.00 5.31
CA ILE A 20 -2.00 0.74 5.72
C ILE A 20 -2.48 0.33 7.12
N ASP A 21 -2.88 -0.92 7.28
CA ASP A 21 -3.18 -1.52 8.58
C ASP A 21 -1.89 -1.76 9.37
N HIS A 22 -1.83 -1.24 10.57
CA HIS A 22 -0.64 -1.35 11.42
C HIS A 22 -0.44 -2.76 11.99
N GLY A 23 -1.51 -3.52 12.21
CA GLY A 23 -1.45 -4.87 12.76
C GLY A 23 -0.79 -5.85 11.81
N ARG A 24 -1.39 -6.00 10.64
CA ARG A 24 -0.93 -6.93 9.60
C ARG A 24 -0.05 -6.29 8.55
N ARG A 25 0.14 -4.98 8.55
CA ARG A 25 0.88 -4.23 7.52
C ARG A 25 0.28 -4.33 6.13
N ARG A 26 -0.99 -4.68 6.05
CA ARG A 26 -1.74 -4.78 4.81
C ARG A 26 -2.06 -3.40 4.28
N LEU A 27 -1.77 -3.17 3.01
CA LEU A 27 -2.24 -1.98 2.32
C LEU A 27 -3.74 -2.14 2.05
N ILE A 28 -4.56 -1.31 2.69
CA ILE A 28 -6.03 -1.37 2.61
C ILE A 28 -6.51 -0.72 1.32
N HIS A 29 -5.95 0.45 1.01
CA HIS A 29 -6.32 1.23 -0.17
C HIS A 29 -5.15 2.09 -0.63
N PHE A 30 -5.08 2.35 -1.92
CA PHE A 30 -4.22 3.39 -2.50
C PHE A 30 -4.90 4.00 -3.73
N ASN A 31 -4.55 5.23 -4.04
CA ASN A 31 -4.89 5.84 -5.32
C ASN A 31 -3.86 6.90 -5.69
N VAL A 32 -3.85 7.29 -6.97
CA VAL A 32 -2.88 8.19 -7.55
C VAL A 32 -3.61 9.42 -8.11
N THR A 33 -3.04 10.60 -7.92
CA THR A 33 -3.54 11.85 -8.51
C THR A 33 -2.41 12.84 -8.76
N MET A 34 -2.57 13.73 -9.74
CA MET A 34 -1.72 14.92 -9.90
C MET A 34 -2.17 16.08 -9.00
N ASN A 35 -3.43 16.10 -8.58
CA ASN A 35 -4.04 17.21 -7.86
C ASN A 35 -4.68 16.73 -6.55
N PRO A 36 -3.90 16.49 -5.50
CA PRO A 36 -4.45 16.09 -4.22
C PRO A 36 -5.23 17.27 -3.62
N SER A 37 -6.50 17.03 -3.29
CA SER A 37 -7.37 18.00 -2.63
C SER A 37 -8.10 17.34 -1.46
N ALA A 38 -8.59 18.13 -0.51
CA ALA A 38 -9.37 17.63 0.61
C ALA A 38 -10.57 16.79 0.13
N ARG A 39 -11.31 17.28 -0.87
CA ARG A 39 -12.44 16.57 -1.47
C ARG A 39 -12.03 15.21 -2.07
N TRP A 40 -10.89 15.18 -2.76
CA TRP A 40 -10.38 13.93 -3.34
C TRP A 40 -9.99 12.95 -2.22
N VAL A 41 -9.29 13.40 -1.17
CA VAL A 41 -8.93 12.55 -0.01
C VAL A 41 -10.19 12.00 0.68
N ILE A 42 -11.22 12.83 0.88
CA ILE A 42 -12.50 12.38 1.46
C ILE A 42 -13.15 11.28 0.61
N GLN A 43 -13.07 11.39 -0.71
CA GLN A 43 -13.57 10.34 -1.60
C GLN A 43 -12.75 9.04 -1.44
N GLN A 44 -11.42 9.14 -1.34
CA GLN A 44 -10.57 7.98 -1.10
C GLN A 44 -10.86 7.31 0.26
N LEU A 45 -11.16 8.10 1.29
CA LEU A 45 -11.58 7.58 2.60
C LEU A 45 -12.88 6.77 2.51
N ARG A 46 -13.87 7.22 1.72
CA ARG A 46 -15.11 6.46 1.50
C ARG A 46 -14.86 5.13 0.81
N GLU A 47 -13.93 5.11 -0.15
CA GLU A 47 -13.56 3.90 -0.88
C GLU A 47 -12.75 2.93 0.00
N ALA A 48 -11.88 3.47 0.87
CA ALA A 48 -11.07 2.68 1.79
C ALA A 48 -11.88 2.05 2.93
N PHE A 49 -12.90 2.76 3.42
CA PHE A 49 -13.68 2.40 4.60
C PHE A 49 -15.18 2.41 4.29
N PRO A 50 -15.70 1.39 3.60
CA PRO A 50 -17.13 1.17 3.54
C PRO A 50 -17.69 0.98 4.96
N SER A 51 -18.96 1.32 5.16
CA SER A 51 -19.62 1.56 6.46
C SER A 51 -19.49 0.45 7.52
N ASP A 52 -19.15 -0.75 7.12
CA ASP A 52 -19.00 -1.94 7.99
C ASP A 52 -17.54 -2.25 8.40
N ARG A 53 -16.55 -1.50 7.91
CA ARG A 53 -15.12 -1.81 8.09
C ARG A 53 -14.26 -0.64 8.55
N ALA A 54 -14.87 0.37 9.16
CA ALA A 54 -14.13 1.51 9.66
C ALA A 54 -13.24 1.11 10.87
N PRO A 55 -11.95 1.51 10.89
CA PRO A 55 -11.09 1.29 12.03
C PRO A 55 -11.48 2.26 13.16
N ARG A 56 -11.12 1.93 14.41
CA ARG A 56 -11.32 2.85 15.54
C ARG A 56 -10.45 4.10 15.40
N PHE A 57 -9.21 3.96 14.97
CA PHE A 57 -8.25 5.06 14.87
C PHE A 57 -7.64 5.13 13.47
N LEU A 58 -7.41 6.35 12.98
CA LEU A 58 -6.68 6.60 11.75
C LEU A 58 -5.51 7.56 12.04
N LEU A 59 -4.29 7.02 11.97
CA LEU A 59 -3.08 7.82 12.13
C LEU A 59 -2.76 8.55 10.83
N LEU A 60 -2.40 9.83 10.95
CA LEU A 60 -2.00 10.71 9.86
C LEU A 60 -0.95 11.72 10.34
N ASP A 61 -0.15 12.21 9.42
CA ASP A 61 0.81 13.26 9.70
C ASP A 61 0.15 14.66 9.74
N ARG A 62 0.98 15.70 9.74
CA ARG A 62 0.53 17.10 9.77
C ARG A 62 0.54 17.77 8.39
N ASP A 63 0.50 17.00 7.31
CA ASP A 63 0.40 17.59 5.97
C ASP A 63 -0.86 18.47 5.91
N SER A 64 -0.71 19.62 5.25
CA SER A 64 -1.77 20.63 5.06
C SER A 64 -2.97 20.09 4.27
N ILE A 65 -2.77 19.07 3.44
CA ILE A 65 -3.84 18.36 2.71
C ILE A 65 -4.85 17.74 3.68
N PHE A 66 -4.39 17.28 4.86
CA PHE A 66 -5.26 16.78 5.91
C PHE A 66 -5.88 17.93 6.72
N SER A 67 -6.66 18.73 6.03
CA SER A 67 -7.33 19.93 6.53
C SER A 67 -8.39 19.63 7.58
N ALA A 68 -8.99 20.68 8.16
CA ALA A 68 -10.10 20.56 9.09
C ALA A 68 -11.31 19.82 8.47
N GLU A 69 -11.55 20.01 7.16
CA GLU A 69 -12.60 19.33 6.40
C GLU A 69 -12.36 17.81 6.34
N VAL A 70 -11.11 17.39 6.04
CA VAL A 70 -10.73 15.96 6.06
C VAL A 70 -10.88 15.38 7.45
N MET A 71 -10.46 16.10 8.49
CA MET A 71 -10.61 15.66 9.87
C MET A 71 -12.08 15.50 10.29
N ALA A 72 -12.94 16.41 9.87
CA ALA A 72 -14.37 16.32 10.11
C ALA A 72 -15.00 15.10 9.39
N ALA A 73 -14.60 14.87 8.13
CA ALA A 73 -15.04 13.70 7.36
C ALA A 73 -14.62 12.37 8.03
N ILE A 74 -13.37 12.25 8.51
CA ILE A 74 -12.90 11.06 9.22
C ILE A 74 -13.78 10.78 10.44
N ARG A 75 -14.09 11.82 11.25
CA ARG A 75 -15.01 11.66 12.40
C ARG A 75 -16.41 11.28 11.96
N GLY A 76 -16.88 11.81 10.83
CA GLY A 76 -18.19 11.46 10.25
C GLY A 76 -18.30 9.99 9.83
N PHE A 77 -17.17 9.30 9.60
CA PHE A 77 -17.13 7.85 9.39
C PHE A 77 -17.05 7.04 10.70
N GLY A 78 -17.12 7.70 11.87
CA GLY A 78 -16.97 7.05 13.16
C GLY A 78 -15.50 6.69 13.52
N ILE A 79 -14.54 7.32 12.86
CA ILE A 79 -13.10 7.06 13.05
C ILE A 79 -12.49 8.19 13.86
N ASP A 80 -11.68 7.86 14.86
CA ASP A 80 -10.91 8.84 15.64
C ASP A 80 -9.60 9.20 14.90
N PRO A 81 -9.44 10.43 14.36
CA PRO A 81 -8.21 10.83 13.71
C PRO A 81 -7.12 11.12 14.74
N VAL A 82 -5.96 10.49 14.59
CA VAL A 82 -4.79 10.69 15.45
C VAL A 82 -3.69 11.35 14.64
N ARG A 83 -3.34 12.58 14.95
CA ARG A 83 -2.20 13.28 14.33
C ARG A 83 -0.89 12.96 15.03
N THR A 84 0.17 12.75 14.24
CA THR A 84 1.53 12.67 14.79
C THR A 84 1.91 13.97 15.49
N ALA A 85 2.80 13.89 16.49
CA ALA A 85 3.36 15.07 17.12
C ALA A 85 4.21 15.89 16.11
N TYR A 86 4.42 17.16 16.41
CA TYR A 86 5.25 18.01 15.57
C TYR A 86 6.69 17.47 15.49
N ARG A 87 7.26 17.38 14.28
CA ARG A 87 8.60 16.84 14.01
C ARG A 87 8.85 15.42 14.55
N SER A 88 7.82 14.57 14.55
CA SER A 88 7.90 13.21 15.07
C SER A 88 7.58 12.16 13.99
N PRO A 89 8.38 12.05 12.90
CA PRO A 89 8.13 11.14 11.80
C PRO A 89 8.07 9.67 12.27
N TRP A 90 8.87 9.30 13.26
CA TRP A 90 8.86 7.93 13.82
C TRP A 90 7.48 7.45 14.32
N GLN A 91 6.54 8.35 14.57
CA GLN A 91 5.17 7.98 14.94
C GLN A 91 4.39 7.41 13.76
N ASN A 92 4.81 7.69 12.50
CA ASN A 92 4.24 7.11 11.28
C ASN A 92 5.19 6.10 10.60
N ALA A 93 6.07 5.47 11.37
CA ALA A 93 7.15 4.61 10.88
C ALA A 93 6.68 3.43 10.00
N ILE A 94 5.43 2.97 10.14
CA ILE A 94 4.87 1.89 9.30
C ILE A 94 4.61 2.39 7.89
N ALA A 95 4.02 3.58 7.74
CA ALA A 95 3.80 4.20 6.45
C ALA A 95 5.13 4.55 5.76
N GLU A 96 6.06 5.19 6.49
CA GLU A 96 7.39 5.50 5.97
C GLU A 96 8.15 4.25 5.50
N ARG A 97 8.08 3.17 6.27
CA ARG A 97 8.69 1.90 5.90
C ARG A 97 8.08 1.30 4.63
N TRP A 98 6.75 1.40 4.48
CA TRP A 98 6.09 0.96 3.25
C TRP A 98 6.55 1.78 2.06
N VAL A 99 6.61 3.11 2.18
CA VAL A 99 7.12 4.00 1.12
C VAL A 99 8.56 3.61 0.73
N GLY A 100 9.45 3.44 1.72
CA GLY A 100 10.83 3.01 1.46
C GLY A 100 10.92 1.62 0.82
N THR A 101 10.03 0.70 1.17
CA THR A 101 9.95 -0.64 0.58
C THR A 101 9.44 -0.55 -0.86
N CYS A 102 8.34 0.17 -1.11
CA CYS A 102 7.79 0.38 -2.44
C CYS A 102 8.80 1.05 -3.39
N ARG A 103 9.59 2.00 -2.90
CA ARG A 103 10.68 2.60 -3.70
C ARG A 103 11.70 1.55 -4.11
N ARG A 104 12.32 0.87 -3.18
CA ARG A 104 13.38 -0.10 -3.44
C ARG A 104 12.91 -1.32 -4.25
N GLU A 105 11.68 -1.75 -4.06
CA GLU A 105 11.16 -2.99 -4.68
C GLU A 105 10.40 -2.75 -5.99
N LEU A 106 9.99 -1.51 -6.28
CA LEU A 106 9.26 -1.18 -7.51
C LEU A 106 9.77 0.10 -8.16
N LEU A 107 9.65 1.25 -7.47
CA LEU A 107 9.75 2.55 -8.14
C LEU A 107 11.17 2.87 -8.64
N ASP A 108 12.21 2.37 -7.98
CA ASP A 108 13.61 2.55 -8.39
C ASP A 108 13.97 1.70 -9.63
N HIS A 109 13.09 0.81 -10.07
CA HIS A 109 13.28 -0.09 -11.21
C HIS A 109 12.43 0.25 -12.42
N VAL A 110 11.61 1.30 -12.36
CA VAL A 110 10.65 1.63 -13.41
C VAL A 110 10.67 3.13 -13.74
N ILE A 111 10.41 3.46 -15.00
CA ILE A 111 10.18 4.83 -15.43
C ILE A 111 8.67 5.06 -15.49
N VAL A 112 8.17 6.00 -14.72
CA VAL A 112 6.74 6.32 -14.66
C VAL A 112 6.37 7.31 -15.75
N PHE A 113 5.45 6.94 -16.66
CA PHE A 113 5.00 7.79 -17.76
C PHE A 113 3.81 8.69 -17.40
N GLY A 114 3.02 8.32 -16.38
CA GLY A 114 1.85 9.08 -15.98
C GLY A 114 0.99 8.35 -14.96
N GLU A 115 -0.12 8.97 -14.59
CA GLU A 115 -1.01 8.52 -13.52
C GLU A 115 -1.55 7.09 -13.73
N ARG A 116 -2.10 6.81 -14.94
CA ARG A 116 -2.62 5.47 -15.28
C ARG A 116 -1.54 4.40 -15.20
N HIS A 117 -0.34 4.73 -15.67
CA HIS A 117 0.80 3.81 -15.63
C HIS A 117 1.20 3.49 -14.19
N LEU A 118 1.39 4.53 -13.37
CA LEU A 118 1.73 4.34 -11.95
C LEU A 118 0.65 3.56 -11.20
N ARG A 119 -0.63 3.86 -11.44
CA ARG A 119 -1.74 3.13 -10.80
C ARG A 119 -1.71 1.65 -11.12
N ARG A 120 -1.43 1.27 -12.37
CA ARG A 120 -1.29 -0.14 -12.79
C ARG A 120 -0.10 -0.81 -12.11
N LEU A 121 1.08 -0.18 -12.13
CA LEU A 121 2.28 -0.71 -11.47
C LEU A 121 2.06 -0.94 -9.98
N LEU A 122 1.44 0.03 -9.31
CA LEU A 122 1.13 -0.09 -7.89
C LEU A 122 0.07 -1.15 -7.61
N ALA A 123 -0.93 -1.32 -8.47
CA ALA A 123 -1.95 -2.37 -8.30
C ALA A 123 -1.30 -3.77 -8.32
N ASP A 124 -0.42 -4.03 -9.29
CA ASP A 124 0.31 -5.30 -9.38
C ASP A 124 1.22 -5.51 -8.17
N TYR A 125 1.95 -4.45 -7.76
CA TYR A 125 2.85 -4.52 -6.62
C TYR A 125 2.09 -4.70 -5.30
N VAL A 126 1.00 -3.98 -5.07
CA VAL A 126 0.19 -4.09 -3.84
C VAL A 126 -0.45 -5.47 -3.72
N ALA A 127 -0.91 -6.05 -4.83
CA ALA A 127 -1.41 -7.42 -4.84
C ALA A 127 -0.32 -8.42 -4.39
N TYR A 128 0.90 -8.30 -4.93
CA TYR A 128 2.05 -9.09 -4.47
C TYR A 128 2.40 -8.80 -3.01
N TYR A 129 2.49 -7.52 -2.62
CA TYR A 129 2.84 -7.09 -1.26
C TYR A 129 1.90 -7.66 -0.21
N ASN A 130 0.58 -7.62 -0.45
CA ASN A 130 -0.42 -8.08 0.49
C ASN A 130 -0.50 -9.62 0.57
N ALA A 131 -0.50 -10.29 -0.58
CA ALA A 131 -0.81 -11.72 -0.63
C ALA A 131 0.43 -12.63 -0.58
N GLU A 132 1.58 -12.14 -1.05
CA GLU A 132 2.71 -13.04 -1.33
C GLU A 132 4.02 -12.63 -0.65
N ARG A 133 4.22 -11.33 -0.40
CA ARG A 133 5.45 -10.81 0.19
C ARG A 133 5.55 -11.19 1.67
N VAL A 134 6.58 -11.96 2.01
CA VAL A 134 6.84 -12.32 3.41
C VAL A 134 7.43 -11.13 4.17
N HIS A 135 6.84 -10.83 5.31
CA HIS A 135 7.32 -9.85 6.27
C HIS A 135 7.98 -10.56 7.45
N THR A 136 9.27 -10.35 7.64
CA THR A 136 10.06 -11.00 8.69
C THR A 136 9.39 -10.94 10.07
N ARG A 137 8.80 -9.78 10.42
CA ARG A 137 8.15 -9.61 11.73
C ARG A 137 6.82 -10.37 11.85
N LEU A 138 6.15 -10.63 10.73
CA LEU A 138 4.89 -11.41 10.71
C LEU A 138 5.17 -12.89 10.54
N GLY A 139 6.34 -13.25 10.00
CA GLY A 139 6.63 -14.61 9.55
C GLY A 139 5.81 -15.07 8.33
N ASP A 140 5.05 -14.12 7.73
CA ASP A 140 4.07 -14.40 6.68
C ASP A 140 3.79 -13.14 5.83
N SER A 141 2.93 -13.24 4.83
CA SER A 141 2.38 -12.10 4.10
C SER A 141 1.30 -11.36 4.93
N PRO A 142 0.98 -10.09 4.62
CA PRO A 142 -0.05 -9.33 5.32
C PRO A 142 -1.43 -10.00 5.36
N GLU A 143 -1.85 -10.65 4.28
CA GLU A 143 -3.14 -11.37 4.21
C GLU A 143 -3.10 -12.75 4.83
N GLY A 144 -1.90 -13.26 5.11
CA GLY A 144 -1.68 -14.64 5.50
C GLY A 144 -1.70 -15.59 4.30
N ARG A 145 -0.67 -16.43 4.17
CA ARG A 145 -0.59 -17.39 3.09
C ARG A 145 -0.67 -18.80 3.66
N PRO A 146 -1.57 -19.65 3.12
CA PRO A 146 -1.57 -21.06 3.50
C PRO A 146 -0.20 -21.70 3.23
N ILE A 147 0.29 -22.51 4.17
CA ILE A 147 1.49 -23.31 3.96
C ILE A 147 1.15 -24.36 2.92
N GLU A 148 1.78 -24.27 1.76
CA GLU A 148 1.63 -25.28 0.70
C GLU A 148 2.55 -26.48 1.00
N THR A 149 1.97 -27.62 1.26
CA THR A 149 2.75 -28.87 1.38
C THR A 149 3.11 -29.39 -0.01
N ARG A 150 4.29 -30.02 -0.11
CA ARG A 150 4.72 -30.66 -1.36
C ARG A 150 3.72 -31.73 -1.79
N PRO A 151 3.05 -31.61 -2.95
CA PRO A 151 1.93 -32.50 -3.33
C PRO A 151 2.39 -33.93 -3.73
N SER A 152 3.65 -34.10 -4.12
CA SER A 152 4.25 -35.40 -4.44
C SER A 152 5.78 -35.35 -4.37
N PRO A 153 6.46 -36.51 -4.21
CA PRO A 153 7.94 -36.55 -4.25
C PRO A 153 8.56 -36.01 -5.54
N THR A 154 7.83 -36.06 -6.65
CA THR A 154 8.26 -35.58 -7.97
C THR A 154 7.90 -34.12 -8.24
N ALA A 155 7.08 -33.50 -7.39
CA ALA A 155 6.70 -32.08 -7.56
C ALA A 155 7.92 -31.16 -7.54
N ARG A 156 7.92 -30.19 -8.45
CA ARG A 156 8.98 -29.19 -8.60
C ARG A 156 8.48 -27.81 -8.18
N VAL A 157 9.39 -26.99 -7.69
CA VAL A 157 9.09 -25.58 -7.43
C VAL A 157 9.15 -24.82 -8.76
N VAL A 158 8.09 -24.07 -9.04
CA VAL A 158 7.99 -23.19 -10.22
C VAL A 158 7.88 -21.73 -9.73
N SER A 159 8.61 -20.87 -10.42
CA SER A 159 8.62 -19.43 -10.19
C SER A 159 7.59 -18.76 -11.10
N LEU A 160 6.66 -18.02 -10.52
CA LEU A 160 5.65 -17.23 -11.22
C LEU A 160 5.99 -15.73 -11.08
N PRO A 161 6.23 -15.02 -12.17
CA PRO A 161 6.59 -13.60 -12.11
C PRO A 161 5.45 -12.74 -11.55
N ARG A 162 5.83 -11.70 -10.80
CA ARG A 162 4.96 -10.66 -10.23
C ARG A 162 5.58 -9.29 -10.48
N ALA A 163 4.74 -8.25 -10.48
CA ALA A 163 5.16 -6.87 -10.68
C ALA A 163 6.14 -6.70 -11.86
N GLY A 164 5.75 -7.20 -13.03
CA GLY A 164 6.58 -7.13 -14.24
C GLY A 164 7.86 -7.99 -14.20
N GLY A 165 7.93 -9.00 -13.34
CA GLY A 165 9.11 -9.87 -13.18
C GLY A 165 10.11 -9.40 -12.13
N LEU A 166 9.87 -8.26 -11.47
CA LEU A 166 10.71 -7.79 -10.35
C LEU A 166 10.62 -8.71 -9.13
N HIS A 167 9.49 -9.37 -8.97
CA HIS A 167 9.25 -10.30 -7.87
C HIS A 167 8.70 -11.62 -8.40
N HIS A 168 8.71 -12.65 -7.54
CA HIS A 168 8.24 -13.98 -7.90
C HIS A 168 7.44 -14.61 -6.78
N ARG A 169 6.38 -15.33 -7.17
CA ARG A 169 5.72 -16.32 -6.32
C ARG A 169 6.26 -17.68 -6.67
N TYR A 170 6.58 -18.47 -5.65
CA TYR A 170 7.01 -19.87 -5.81
C TYR A 170 5.86 -20.78 -5.43
N VAL A 171 5.53 -21.72 -6.31
CA VAL A 171 4.46 -22.70 -6.14
C VAL A 171 4.94 -24.11 -6.47
N TRP A 172 4.29 -25.11 -5.92
CA TRP A 172 4.52 -26.48 -6.33
C TRP A 172 3.79 -26.78 -7.63
N ALA A 173 4.49 -27.27 -8.64
CA ALA A 173 3.89 -27.83 -9.84
C ALA A 173 4.00 -29.36 -9.81
N LYS A 174 2.92 -30.05 -10.22
CA LYS A 174 2.99 -31.50 -10.45
C LYS A 174 3.96 -31.75 -11.59
N ALA A 175 4.78 -32.80 -11.48
CA ALA A 175 5.49 -33.31 -12.64
C ALA A 175 4.46 -33.81 -13.66
N ALA A 176 4.61 -33.38 -14.92
CA ALA A 176 3.82 -33.90 -16.02
C ALA A 176 4.13 -35.40 -16.22
#